data_ed53230789d7eda5330ce0cab3e6d33a
#
_entry.id   ed53230789d7eda5330ce0cab3e6d33a
#
_cell.length_a   1.000
_cell.length_b   1.000
_cell.length_c   1.000
_cell.angle_alpha   90.00
_cell.angle_beta   90.00
_cell.angle_gamma   90.00
#
_symmetry.space_group_name_H-M   'P 1'
#
loop_
_entity.id
_entity.type
_entity.pdbx_description
1 polymer ?
#
loop_
_entity_poly.entity_id
_entity_poly.type
_entity_poly.pdbx_seq_one_letter_code
_entity_poly.pdbx_strand_id
1 'polypeptide(L)'
;MKHCGTQTLETERLLLRRFERGDAEAIFRNWACDPEVTKYLTWPAHADTGVSRAVLEDWVASYAREDFYQWAIVRKENGDEPIGSISAVKLDEDLSIVQVGYCIGRAWWRRGIMTEALKAVMDFFFDRVEANRVEAIHDPRNPHSGMVMQKCGMQYEGTLRSSARNNQGICDACWYALLKAER
;
A
#
# COMPACT_ATOMS: atom_id res chain seq x y z
N MET A 1 -1.47 -9.06 17.86
CA MET A 1 -2.52 -8.28 17.12
C MET A 1 -3.79 -9.12 16.98
N LYS A 2 -4.95 -8.51 16.69
CA LYS A 2 -6.22 -9.20 16.42
C LYS A 2 -6.46 -9.24 14.91
N HIS A 3 -5.97 -10.25 14.24
CA HIS A 3 -6.14 -10.39 12.80
C HIS A 3 -7.60 -10.67 12.43
N CYS A 4 -8.06 -10.04 11.36
CA CYS A 4 -9.43 -10.19 10.85
C CYS A 4 -9.49 -10.17 9.31
N GLY A 5 -8.33 -10.29 8.66
CA GLY A 5 -8.19 -10.28 7.22
C GLY A 5 -8.54 -8.94 6.57
N THR A 6 -8.35 -8.89 5.27
CA THR A 6 -8.73 -7.72 4.48
C THR A 6 -10.25 -7.53 4.52
N GLN A 7 -10.72 -6.44 5.09
CA GLN A 7 -12.13 -6.02 5.10
C GLN A 7 -12.32 -4.84 4.16
N THR A 8 -13.51 -4.70 3.59
CA THR A 8 -13.85 -3.53 2.77
C THR A 8 -13.89 -2.28 3.64
N LEU A 9 -13.17 -1.23 3.20
CA LEU A 9 -13.16 0.08 3.84
C LEU A 9 -13.75 1.11 2.88
N GLU A 10 -14.56 2.00 3.38
CA GLU A 10 -15.21 3.03 2.61
C GLU A 10 -14.83 4.41 3.14
N THR A 11 -14.47 5.32 2.25
CA THR A 11 -14.17 6.71 2.55
C THR A 11 -15.12 7.63 1.76
N GLU A 12 -14.91 8.93 1.80
CA GLU A 12 -15.68 9.89 1.02
C GLU A 12 -15.64 9.58 -0.49
N ARG A 13 -14.42 9.34 -1.05
CA ARG A 13 -14.21 9.17 -2.49
C ARG A 13 -13.83 7.76 -2.90
N LEU A 14 -13.44 6.90 -1.95
CA LEU A 14 -12.81 5.61 -2.25
C LEU A 14 -13.59 4.43 -1.67
N LEU A 15 -13.51 3.33 -2.39
CA LEU A 15 -13.80 1.99 -1.91
C LEU A 15 -12.47 1.21 -1.91
N LEU A 16 -12.03 0.75 -0.74
CA LEU A 16 -10.90 -0.15 -0.58
C LEU A 16 -11.45 -1.56 -0.40
N ARG A 17 -11.34 -2.39 -1.42
CA ARG A 17 -11.91 -3.74 -1.44
C ARG A 17 -10.83 -4.80 -1.66
N ARG A 18 -11.16 -6.06 -1.46
CA ARG A 18 -10.32 -7.15 -1.93
C ARG A 18 -10.20 -7.09 -3.45
N PHE A 19 -9.05 -7.49 -3.95
CA PHE A 19 -8.89 -7.73 -5.38
C PHE A 19 -9.72 -8.94 -5.83
N GLU A 20 -10.17 -8.89 -7.08
CA GLU A 20 -10.93 -9.96 -7.73
C GLU A 20 -10.19 -10.42 -8.99
N ARG A 21 -10.43 -11.67 -9.41
CA ARG A 21 -9.74 -12.23 -10.60
C ARG A 21 -9.92 -11.39 -11.87
N GLY A 22 -11.01 -10.66 -11.97
CA GLY A 22 -11.29 -9.74 -13.07
C GLY A 22 -10.41 -8.48 -13.12
N ASP A 23 -9.69 -8.16 -12.05
CA ASP A 23 -8.91 -6.92 -11.95
C ASP A 23 -7.58 -6.93 -12.72
N ALA A 24 -7.14 -8.08 -13.26
CA ALA A 24 -5.82 -8.25 -13.86
C ALA A 24 -5.50 -7.24 -14.96
N GLU A 25 -6.47 -6.97 -15.85
CA GLU A 25 -6.31 -6.00 -16.95
C GLU A 25 -6.18 -4.57 -16.40
N ALA A 26 -6.97 -4.22 -15.39
CA ALA A 26 -6.91 -2.91 -14.74
C ALA A 26 -5.59 -2.71 -14.00
N ILE A 27 -5.12 -3.72 -13.24
CA ILE A 27 -3.81 -3.72 -12.58
C ILE A 27 -2.71 -3.41 -13.60
N PHE A 28 -2.66 -4.19 -14.69
CA PHE A 28 -1.66 -4.03 -15.74
C PHE A 28 -1.70 -2.63 -16.34
N ARG A 29 -2.86 -2.24 -16.87
CA ARG A 29 -3.05 -0.99 -17.60
C ARG A 29 -2.82 0.25 -16.74
N ASN A 30 -3.34 0.24 -15.50
CA ASN A 30 -3.39 1.45 -14.69
C ASN A 30 -2.10 1.77 -13.96
N TRP A 31 -1.28 0.75 -13.60
CA TRP A 31 -0.02 1.01 -12.89
C TRP A 31 1.07 -0.03 -13.07
N ALA A 32 0.75 -1.32 -13.22
CA ALA A 32 1.79 -2.34 -13.11
C ALA A 32 2.71 -2.40 -14.33
N CYS A 33 2.26 -2.01 -15.53
CA CYS A 33 3.09 -1.91 -16.72
C CYS A 33 3.93 -0.63 -16.79
N ASP A 34 3.69 0.36 -15.91
CA ASP A 34 4.36 1.66 -15.98
C ASP A 34 5.67 1.67 -15.18
N PRO A 35 6.85 1.76 -15.86
CA PRO A 35 8.15 1.78 -15.19
C PRO A 35 8.36 3.00 -14.30
N GLU A 36 7.67 4.13 -14.54
CA GLU A 36 7.74 5.29 -13.66
C GLU A 36 6.99 5.06 -12.35
N VAL A 37 5.89 4.28 -12.36
CA VAL A 37 5.18 3.87 -11.14
C VAL A 37 6.01 2.88 -10.36
N THR A 38 6.60 1.89 -11.03
CA THR A 38 7.35 0.81 -10.36
C THR A 38 8.78 1.18 -9.99
N LYS A 39 9.28 2.32 -10.43
CA LYS A 39 10.67 2.77 -10.28
C LYS A 39 11.24 2.57 -8.88
N TYR A 40 10.48 2.91 -7.85
CA TYR A 40 10.87 2.80 -6.44
C TYR A 40 10.18 1.66 -5.70
N LEU A 41 9.53 0.75 -6.43
CA LEU A 41 8.93 -0.45 -5.87
C LEU A 41 9.93 -1.61 -5.85
N THR A 42 9.62 -2.65 -5.09
CA THR A 42 10.46 -3.85 -4.93
C THR A 42 10.27 -4.87 -6.07
N TRP A 43 9.27 -4.67 -6.91
CA TRP A 43 8.94 -5.51 -8.04
C TRP A 43 8.98 -4.69 -9.35
N PRO A 44 9.46 -5.29 -10.47
CA PRO A 44 9.60 -4.61 -11.75
C PRO A 44 8.25 -4.38 -12.43
N ALA A 45 8.22 -3.48 -13.42
CA ALA A 45 7.05 -3.35 -14.29
C ALA A 45 6.68 -4.70 -14.92
N HIS A 46 5.40 -5.02 -14.93
CA HIS A 46 4.90 -6.25 -15.53
C HIS A 46 5.06 -6.20 -17.05
N ALA A 47 5.58 -7.28 -17.62
CA ALA A 47 5.81 -7.36 -19.08
C ALA A 47 4.50 -7.49 -19.86
N ASP A 48 3.50 -8.15 -19.27
CA ASP A 48 2.18 -8.39 -19.85
C ASP A 48 1.13 -8.62 -18.76
N THR A 49 -0.13 -8.72 -19.16
CA THR A 49 -1.25 -8.99 -18.26
C THR A 49 -1.16 -10.35 -17.56
N GLY A 50 -0.46 -11.33 -18.16
CA GLY A 50 -0.27 -12.65 -17.56
C GLY A 50 0.48 -12.57 -16.23
N VAL A 51 1.49 -11.69 -16.14
CA VAL A 51 2.21 -11.42 -14.88
C VAL A 51 1.26 -10.83 -13.83
N SER A 52 0.45 -9.83 -14.21
CA SER A 52 -0.55 -9.25 -13.31
C SER A 52 -1.55 -10.29 -12.82
N ARG A 53 -1.98 -11.18 -13.70
CA ARG A 53 -2.92 -12.26 -13.38
C ARG A 53 -2.33 -13.25 -12.37
N ALA A 54 -1.07 -13.68 -12.57
CA ALA A 54 -0.40 -14.59 -11.65
C ALA A 54 -0.28 -13.98 -10.23
N VAL A 55 0.16 -12.73 -10.14
CA VAL A 55 0.23 -12.00 -8.84
C VAL A 55 -1.16 -11.89 -8.19
N LEU A 56 -2.17 -11.60 -8.99
CA LEU A 56 -3.55 -11.46 -8.51
C LEU A 56 -4.12 -12.79 -7.99
N GLU A 57 -3.81 -13.91 -8.63
CA GLU A 57 -4.22 -15.24 -8.16
C GLU A 57 -3.64 -15.57 -6.79
N ASP A 58 -2.37 -15.22 -6.55
CA ASP A 58 -1.73 -15.37 -5.24
C ASP A 58 -2.41 -14.50 -4.17
N TRP A 59 -2.77 -13.25 -4.50
CA TRP A 59 -3.50 -12.38 -3.56
C TRP A 59 -4.89 -12.94 -3.24
N VAL A 60 -5.64 -13.37 -4.26
CA VAL A 60 -6.98 -13.94 -4.07
C VAL A 60 -6.94 -15.20 -3.22
N ALA A 61 -5.95 -16.07 -3.43
CA ALA A 61 -5.75 -17.25 -2.60
C ALA A 61 -5.37 -16.89 -1.16
N SER A 62 -4.56 -15.83 -0.98
CA SER A 62 -4.08 -15.39 0.33
C SER A 62 -5.18 -14.76 1.21
N TYR A 63 -6.32 -14.34 0.65
CA TYR A 63 -7.45 -13.82 1.43
C TYR A 63 -8.14 -14.86 2.34
N ALA A 64 -7.78 -16.13 2.23
CA ALA A 64 -8.18 -17.16 3.20
C ALA A 64 -7.49 -16.98 4.57
N ARG A 65 -6.42 -16.21 4.63
CA ARG A 65 -5.64 -15.95 5.84
C ARG A 65 -6.13 -14.68 6.52
N GLU A 66 -6.28 -14.71 7.83
CA GLU A 66 -6.70 -13.54 8.61
C GLU A 66 -5.58 -12.50 8.80
N ASP A 67 -4.30 -12.89 8.61
CA ASP A 67 -3.13 -12.01 8.68
C ASP A 67 -2.73 -11.42 7.31
N PHE A 68 -3.55 -11.61 6.27
CA PHE A 68 -3.29 -11.07 4.95
C PHE A 68 -4.11 -9.81 4.67
N TYR A 69 -3.41 -8.72 4.36
CA TYR A 69 -4.01 -7.40 4.14
C TYR A 69 -3.53 -6.80 2.82
N GLN A 70 -4.42 -6.78 1.84
CA GLN A 70 -4.17 -6.26 0.50
C GLN A 70 -5.45 -5.66 -0.06
N TRP A 71 -5.46 -4.37 -0.35
CA TRP A 71 -6.62 -3.68 -0.89
C TRP A 71 -6.37 -3.15 -2.30
N ALA A 72 -7.36 -3.32 -3.14
CA ALA A 72 -7.58 -2.54 -4.35
C ALA A 72 -8.12 -1.17 -3.95
N ILE A 73 -7.55 -0.11 -4.51
CA ILE A 73 -8.05 1.26 -4.35
C ILE A 73 -8.95 1.56 -5.55
N VAL A 74 -10.23 1.80 -5.30
CA VAL A 74 -11.24 2.10 -6.31
C VAL A 74 -11.84 3.48 -6.03
N ARG A 75 -12.05 4.28 -7.08
CA ARG A 75 -12.76 5.56 -6.96
C ARG A 75 -14.25 5.34 -7.22
N LYS A 76 -15.10 5.75 -6.27
CA LYS A 76 -16.55 5.58 -6.37
C LYS A 76 -17.18 6.17 -7.64
N GLU A 77 -16.63 7.26 -8.14
CA GLU A 77 -17.12 7.93 -9.35
C GLU A 77 -16.71 7.26 -10.67
N ASN A 78 -15.72 6.36 -10.65
CA ASN A 78 -15.15 5.74 -11.86
C ASN A 78 -15.54 4.26 -12.02
N GLY A 79 -16.62 3.82 -11.37
CA GLY A 79 -17.02 2.41 -11.37
C GLY A 79 -16.21 1.58 -10.38
N ASP A 80 -15.97 0.30 -10.71
CA ASP A 80 -15.32 -0.66 -9.78
C ASP A 80 -13.87 -0.99 -10.15
N GLU A 81 -13.27 -0.24 -11.06
CA GLU A 81 -11.93 -0.50 -11.58
C GLU A 81 -10.85 -0.03 -10.59
N PRO A 82 -9.89 -0.90 -10.19
CA PRO A 82 -8.80 -0.51 -9.32
C PRO A 82 -7.82 0.42 -10.03
N ILE A 83 -7.37 1.44 -9.30
CA ILE A 83 -6.43 2.47 -9.74
C ILE A 83 -5.08 2.40 -9.02
N GLY A 84 -4.97 1.53 -8.03
CA GLY A 84 -3.78 1.33 -7.21
C GLY A 84 -4.00 0.28 -6.15
N SER A 85 -3.01 0.09 -5.30
CA SER A 85 -3.07 -0.85 -4.18
C SER A 85 -2.42 -0.31 -2.92
N ILE A 86 -2.87 -0.83 -1.76
CA ILE A 86 -2.27 -0.60 -0.45
C ILE A 86 -2.33 -1.90 0.35
N SER A 87 -1.28 -2.21 1.11
CA SER A 87 -1.16 -3.50 1.82
C SER A 87 -0.31 -3.41 3.08
N ALA A 88 -0.44 -4.40 3.98
CA ALA A 88 0.59 -4.71 4.94
C ALA A 88 1.68 -5.52 4.25
N VAL A 89 2.88 -4.97 4.15
CA VAL A 89 4.04 -5.65 3.52
C VAL A 89 4.87 -6.42 4.53
N LYS A 90 4.73 -6.08 5.81
CA LYS A 90 5.38 -6.77 6.92
C LYS A 90 4.54 -6.63 8.19
N LEU A 91 4.50 -7.69 8.98
CA LEU A 91 3.88 -7.73 10.30
C LEU A 91 4.93 -8.16 11.32
N ASP A 92 4.95 -7.53 12.47
CA ASP A 92 5.72 -7.93 13.65
C ASP A 92 4.72 -8.15 14.79
N GLU A 93 4.47 -9.42 15.12
CA GLU A 93 3.47 -9.81 16.12
C GLU A 93 3.90 -9.45 17.54
N ASP A 94 5.19 -9.60 17.84
CA ASP A 94 5.72 -9.38 19.19
C ASP A 94 5.62 -7.91 19.59
N LEU A 95 5.83 -7.00 18.63
CA LEU A 95 5.76 -5.55 18.83
C LEU A 95 4.43 -4.95 18.37
N SER A 96 3.54 -5.74 17.78
CA SER A 96 2.28 -5.28 17.17
C SER A 96 2.51 -4.14 16.17
N ILE A 97 3.48 -4.35 15.26
CA ILE A 97 3.85 -3.39 14.20
C ILE A 97 3.30 -3.86 12.86
N VAL A 98 2.74 -2.92 12.11
CA VAL A 98 2.33 -3.11 10.71
C VAL A 98 3.12 -2.16 9.84
N GLN A 99 3.91 -2.71 8.90
CA GLN A 99 4.53 -1.92 7.85
C GLN A 99 3.64 -1.91 6.62
N VAL A 100 3.25 -0.72 6.16
CA VAL A 100 2.39 -0.54 4.99
C VAL A 100 3.19 -0.17 3.74
N GLY A 101 2.73 -0.69 2.60
CA GLY A 101 3.23 -0.33 1.29
C GLY A 101 2.09 0.00 0.35
N TYR A 102 2.32 0.90 -0.61
CA TYR A 102 1.28 1.35 -1.54
C TYR A 102 1.85 1.78 -2.87
N CYS A 103 1.01 1.71 -3.89
CA CYS A 103 1.25 2.30 -5.19
C CYS A 103 -0.06 2.75 -5.84
N ILE A 104 0.01 3.69 -6.76
CA ILE A 104 -1.13 4.21 -7.50
C ILE A 104 -0.69 4.62 -8.89
N GLY A 105 -1.55 4.39 -9.87
CA GLY A 105 -1.30 4.76 -11.23
C GLY A 105 -1.03 6.26 -11.42
N ARG A 106 -0.14 6.58 -12.36
CA ARG A 106 0.36 7.94 -12.62
C ARG A 106 -0.75 8.95 -12.91
N ALA A 107 -1.83 8.52 -13.57
CA ALA A 107 -2.99 9.37 -13.88
C ALA A 107 -3.68 9.93 -12.63
N TRP A 108 -3.49 9.31 -11.46
CA TRP A 108 -4.12 9.67 -10.18
C TRP A 108 -3.16 10.30 -9.18
N TRP A 109 -1.92 10.58 -9.55
CA TRP A 109 -0.96 11.23 -8.68
C TRP A 109 -1.41 12.65 -8.29
N ARG A 110 -0.98 13.11 -7.12
CA ARG A 110 -1.20 14.49 -6.59
C ARG A 110 -2.67 14.87 -6.38
N ARG A 111 -3.59 13.89 -6.33
CA ARG A 111 -5.04 14.13 -6.10
C ARG A 111 -5.49 13.84 -4.66
N GLY A 112 -4.55 13.57 -3.75
CA GLY A 112 -4.84 13.24 -2.34
C GLY A 112 -5.43 11.83 -2.12
N ILE A 113 -5.55 11.03 -3.17
CA ILE A 113 -6.17 9.70 -3.13
C ILE A 113 -5.38 8.78 -2.19
N MET A 114 -4.05 8.72 -2.34
CA MET A 114 -3.23 7.85 -1.49
C MET A 114 -3.24 8.28 -0.02
N THR A 115 -3.30 9.58 0.25
CA THR A 115 -3.44 10.11 1.63
C THR A 115 -4.76 9.64 2.26
N GLU A 116 -5.85 9.69 1.50
CA GLU A 116 -7.16 9.23 1.96
C GLU A 116 -7.19 7.71 2.21
N ALA A 117 -6.63 6.93 1.27
CA ALA A 117 -6.51 5.48 1.41
C ALA A 117 -5.63 5.07 2.60
N LEU A 118 -4.45 5.70 2.77
CA LEU A 118 -3.54 5.38 3.86
C LEU A 118 -4.16 5.71 5.22
N LYS A 119 -4.88 6.83 5.37
CA LYS A 119 -5.58 7.15 6.61
C LYS A 119 -6.60 6.07 6.97
N ALA A 120 -7.45 5.67 6.04
CA ALA A 120 -8.45 4.63 6.29
C ALA A 120 -7.82 3.29 6.69
N VAL A 121 -6.71 2.91 6.05
CA VAL A 121 -5.98 1.68 6.37
C VAL A 121 -5.29 1.76 7.73
N MET A 122 -4.71 2.90 8.08
CA MET A 122 -4.13 3.12 9.42
C MET A 122 -5.19 3.03 10.50
N ASP A 123 -6.35 3.67 10.29
CA ASP A 123 -7.49 3.60 11.22
C ASP A 123 -7.95 2.15 11.41
N PHE A 124 -8.05 1.38 10.34
CA PHE A 124 -8.37 -0.04 10.40
C PHE A 124 -7.33 -0.84 11.23
N PHE A 125 -6.04 -0.62 11.02
CA PHE A 125 -5.02 -1.32 11.78
C PHE A 125 -5.04 -0.97 13.26
N PHE A 126 -5.25 0.29 13.62
CA PHE A 126 -5.32 0.70 15.02
C PHE A 126 -6.60 0.24 15.73
N ASP A 127 -7.76 0.32 15.05
CA ASP A 127 -9.06 0.10 15.70
C ASP A 127 -9.53 -1.36 15.63
N ARG A 128 -9.21 -2.08 14.54
CA ARG A 128 -9.71 -3.44 14.32
C ARG A 128 -8.63 -4.48 14.58
N VAL A 129 -7.41 -4.26 14.12
CA VAL A 129 -6.28 -5.17 14.29
C VAL A 129 -5.55 -4.93 15.62
N GLU A 130 -5.79 -3.78 16.25
CA GLU A 130 -5.15 -3.35 17.50
C GLU A 130 -3.62 -3.25 17.39
N ALA A 131 -3.11 -2.83 16.23
CA ALA A 131 -1.72 -2.52 16.06
C ALA A 131 -1.28 -1.42 17.03
N ASN A 132 -0.06 -1.55 17.58
CA ASN A 132 0.56 -0.51 18.40
C ASN A 132 1.20 0.59 17.56
N ARG A 133 1.69 0.20 16.37
CA ARG A 133 2.44 1.07 15.47
C ARG A 133 2.13 0.71 14.02
N VAL A 134 1.92 1.74 13.21
CA VAL A 134 1.90 1.62 11.74
C VAL A 134 3.08 2.40 11.19
N GLU A 135 3.87 1.75 10.36
CA GLU A 135 5.06 2.35 9.76
C GLU A 135 5.09 2.19 8.23
N ALA A 136 5.87 3.03 7.59
CA ALA A 136 6.12 2.97 6.16
C ALA A 136 7.52 3.49 5.83
N ILE A 137 8.08 3.03 4.72
CA ILE A 137 9.39 3.50 4.25
C ILE A 137 9.29 4.01 2.81
N HIS A 138 10.20 4.92 2.45
CA HIS A 138 10.38 5.31 1.06
C HIS A 138 11.85 5.59 0.74
N ASP A 139 12.21 5.46 -0.54
CA ASP A 139 13.50 5.92 -1.05
C ASP A 139 13.55 7.46 -0.99
N PRO A 140 14.61 8.09 -0.46
CA PRO A 140 14.75 9.55 -0.42
C PRO A 140 14.54 10.25 -1.77
N ARG A 141 14.82 9.53 -2.87
CA ARG A 141 14.59 10.01 -4.24
C ARG A 141 13.11 10.04 -4.66
N ASN A 142 12.22 9.46 -3.81
CA ASN A 142 10.76 9.51 -3.98
C ASN A 142 10.10 10.35 -2.87
N PRO A 143 10.31 11.68 -2.82
CA PRO A 143 9.80 12.52 -1.75
C PRO A 143 8.27 12.58 -1.69
N HIS A 144 7.59 12.29 -2.80
CA HIS A 144 6.12 12.30 -2.84
C HIS A 144 5.51 11.20 -1.94
N SER A 145 6.17 10.04 -1.79
CA SER A 145 5.74 9.00 -0.86
C SER A 145 5.85 9.49 0.60
N GLY A 146 6.96 10.12 0.97
CA GLY A 146 7.11 10.73 2.30
C GLY A 146 6.08 11.82 2.59
N MET A 147 5.72 12.65 1.59
CA MET A 147 4.67 13.66 1.75
C MET A 147 3.29 13.04 2.03
N VAL A 148 2.98 11.87 1.48
CA VAL A 148 1.74 11.12 1.80
C VAL A 148 1.76 10.70 3.26
N MET A 149 2.87 10.11 3.73
CA MET A 149 3.04 9.68 5.12
C MET A 149 2.87 10.85 6.10
N GLN A 150 3.54 11.97 5.85
CA GLN A 150 3.43 13.19 6.67
C GLN A 150 1.99 13.72 6.74
N LYS A 151 1.27 13.75 5.61
CA LYS A 151 -0.13 14.19 5.57
C LYS A 151 -1.08 13.26 6.31
N CYS A 152 -0.66 12.02 6.56
CA CYS A 152 -1.38 11.06 7.39
C CYS A 152 -1.03 11.16 8.88
N GLY A 153 -0.15 12.10 9.28
CA GLY A 153 0.27 12.28 10.66
C GLY A 153 1.45 11.42 11.08
N MET A 154 2.03 10.62 10.15
CA MET A 154 3.21 9.84 10.47
C MET A 154 4.42 10.74 10.70
N GLN A 155 5.19 10.44 11.74
CA GLN A 155 6.41 11.17 12.09
C GLN A 155 7.62 10.56 11.37
N TYR A 156 8.52 11.42 10.89
CA TYR A 156 9.81 11.00 10.35
C TYR A 156 10.75 10.59 11.48
N GLU A 157 11.29 9.39 11.43
CA GLU A 157 12.17 8.85 12.48
C GLU A 157 13.63 8.76 12.07
N GLY A 158 13.91 8.90 10.79
CA GLY A 158 15.29 8.90 10.30
C GLY A 158 15.45 8.24 8.93
N THR A 159 16.68 8.32 8.41
CA THR A 159 17.08 7.63 7.17
C THR A 159 18.15 6.61 7.47
N LEU A 160 17.87 5.35 7.15
CA LEU A 160 18.83 4.26 7.24
C LEU A 160 19.56 4.10 5.90
N ARG A 161 20.88 4.20 5.92
CA ARG A 161 21.70 4.10 4.71
C ARG A 161 21.78 2.66 4.21
N SER A 162 21.61 2.47 2.89
CA SER A 162 21.72 1.18 2.20
C SER A 162 20.88 0.06 2.86
N SER A 163 19.71 0.41 3.38
CA SER A 163 18.86 -0.50 4.17
C SER A 163 17.65 -1.06 3.42
N ALA A 164 17.48 -0.67 2.17
CA ALA A 164 16.40 -1.14 1.32
C ALA A 164 16.90 -1.46 -0.10
N ARG A 165 16.02 -2.07 -0.88
CA ARG A 165 16.23 -2.35 -2.29
C ARG A 165 14.96 -2.06 -3.06
N ASN A 166 15.10 -1.45 -4.22
CA ASN A 166 14.04 -1.24 -5.20
C ASN A 166 14.56 -1.45 -6.63
N ASN A 167 13.79 -1.10 -7.64
CA ASN A 167 14.20 -1.26 -9.05
C ASN A 167 15.38 -0.37 -9.46
N GLN A 168 15.81 0.57 -8.62
CA GLN A 168 17.01 1.37 -8.81
C GLN A 168 18.24 0.77 -8.09
N GLY A 169 18.11 -0.41 -7.48
CA GLY A 169 19.15 -1.09 -6.74
C GLY A 169 19.06 -0.88 -5.22
N ILE A 170 20.20 -1.02 -4.54
CA ILE A 170 20.32 -0.75 -3.10
C ILE A 170 20.13 0.75 -2.87
N CYS A 171 19.31 1.09 -1.89
CA CYS A 171 18.98 2.48 -1.57
C CYS A 171 18.88 2.72 -0.06
N ASP A 172 18.91 3.98 0.30
CA ASP A 172 18.56 4.43 1.64
C ASP A 172 17.05 4.32 1.83
N ALA A 173 16.60 4.19 3.08
CA ALA A 173 15.19 4.17 3.44
C ALA A 173 14.88 5.25 4.47
N CYS A 174 13.99 6.17 4.14
CA CYS A 174 13.37 7.11 5.06
C CYS A 174 12.23 6.41 5.80
N TRP A 175 12.29 6.38 7.13
CA TRP A 175 11.32 5.73 8.00
C TRP A 175 10.33 6.73 8.56
N TYR A 176 9.06 6.37 8.49
CA TYR A 176 7.94 7.10 9.05
C TYR A 176 7.06 6.16 9.85
N ALA A 177 6.52 6.65 10.96
CA ALA A 177 5.59 5.89 11.78
C ALA A 177 4.56 6.77 12.46
N LEU A 178 3.45 6.15 12.86
CA LEU A 178 2.47 6.68 13.80
C LEU A 178 2.22 5.62 14.87
N LEU A 179 2.23 6.03 16.13
CA LEU A 179 1.89 5.17 17.26
C LEU A 179 0.40 5.31 17.60
N LYS A 180 -0.21 4.24 18.10
CA LYS A 180 -1.60 4.26 18.56
C LYS A 180 -1.86 5.35 19.61
N ALA A 181 -0.88 5.61 20.47
CA ALA A 181 -0.98 6.61 21.54
C ALA A 181 -0.87 8.07 21.05
N GLU A 182 -0.48 8.30 19.80
CA GLU A 182 -0.29 9.63 19.20
C GLU A 182 -1.49 10.05 18.32
N ARG A 183 -2.49 9.23 18.26
CA ARG A 183 -3.66 9.37 17.38
C ARG A 183 -4.75 10.30 17.95
#